data_87d7dd9c8167535297d438e747314453
#
_entry.id   87d7dd9c8167535297d438e747314453
#
_cell.length_a   1.000
_cell.length_b   1.000
_cell.length_c   1.000
_cell.angle_alpha   90.00
_cell.angle_beta   90.00
_cell.angle_gamma   90.00
#
_symmetry.space_group_name_H-M   'P 1'
#
loop_
_entity.id
_entity.type
_entity.pdbx_description
1 polymer ?
#
loop_
_entity_poly.entity_id
_entity_poly.type
_entity_poly.pdbx_seq_one_letter_code
_entity_poly.pdbx_strand_id
1 'polypeptide(L)'
;MDGIIEIALFLVLLAIGVFAGRANERRHYRELADAEEALRDISVSNGRAPGEAGAFSGGTLVVGSVVIAEDFFKRVAASLKSLVGGNLRAYETLLERGRREAIVRMKQEARRLGATHVVNVRLETASLSEDWSGRQPMFSAEFIAYGAALVRKP
;
A
#
# COMPACT_ATOMS: atom_id res chain seq x y z
N MET A 1 11.66 -14.29 -42.13
CA MET A 1 12.66 -14.04 -41.05
C MET A 1 12.18 -12.93 -40.13
N ASP A 2 11.45 -11.94 -40.61
CA ASP A 2 11.02 -10.77 -39.86
C ASP A 2 10.10 -11.10 -38.66
N GLY A 3 9.15 -12.02 -38.81
CA GLY A 3 8.27 -12.44 -37.72
C GLY A 3 8.98 -13.10 -36.51
N ILE A 4 10.10 -13.80 -36.75
CA ILE A 4 10.87 -14.41 -35.66
C ILE A 4 11.62 -13.34 -34.87
N ILE A 5 12.13 -12.31 -35.55
CA ILE A 5 12.83 -11.19 -34.92
C ILE A 5 11.86 -10.36 -34.08
N GLU A 6 10.66 -10.10 -34.60
CA GLU A 6 9.61 -9.38 -33.87
C GLU A 6 9.18 -10.12 -32.60
N ILE A 7 8.96 -11.42 -32.69
CA ILE A 7 8.62 -12.26 -31.52
C ILE A 7 9.79 -12.28 -30.52
N ALA A 8 11.02 -12.42 -30.97
CA ALA A 8 12.18 -12.41 -30.09
C ALA A 8 12.33 -11.05 -29.37
N LEU A 9 12.18 -9.95 -30.09
CA LEU A 9 12.20 -8.59 -29.53
C LEU A 9 11.10 -8.40 -28.48
N PHE A 10 9.88 -8.83 -28.80
CA PHE A 10 8.74 -8.79 -27.88
C PHE A 10 9.02 -9.57 -26.60
N LEU A 11 9.56 -10.79 -26.70
CA LEU A 11 9.89 -11.63 -25.54
C LEU A 11 11.00 -11.01 -24.68
N VAL A 12 12.01 -10.40 -25.31
CA VAL A 12 13.08 -9.69 -24.59
C VAL A 12 12.51 -8.49 -23.83
N LEU A 13 11.70 -7.65 -24.47
CA LEU A 13 11.07 -6.49 -23.83
C LEU A 13 10.13 -6.91 -22.69
N LEU A 14 9.36 -7.98 -22.90
CA LEU A 14 8.50 -8.55 -21.86
C LEU A 14 9.32 -9.05 -20.68
N ALA A 15 10.43 -9.76 -20.93
CA ALA A 15 11.32 -10.22 -19.86
C ALA A 15 11.90 -9.05 -19.07
N ILE A 16 12.43 -8.02 -19.75
CA ILE A 16 12.96 -6.81 -19.11
C ILE A 16 11.88 -6.16 -18.23
N GLY A 17 10.66 -5.97 -18.74
CA GLY A 17 9.54 -5.39 -18.01
C GLY A 17 9.18 -6.19 -16.75
N VAL A 18 9.13 -7.51 -16.84
CA VAL A 18 8.85 -8.40 -15.70
C VAL A 18 9.97 -8.36 -14.66
N PHE A 19 11.25 -8.38 -15.09
CA PHE A 19 12.38 -8.32 -14.16
C PHE A 19 12.47 -6.95 -13.46
N ALA A 20 12.35 -5.85 -14.22
CA ALA A 20 12.36 -4.50 -13.68
C ALA A 20 11.18 -4.28 -12.71
N GLY A 21 9.99 -4.74 -13.07
CA GLY A 21 8.80 -4.67 -12.20
C GLY A 21 9.00 -5.40 -10.86
N ARG A 22 9.55 -6.65 -10.92
CA ARG A 22 9.84 -7.41 -9.70
C ARG A 22 10.94 -6.78 -8.84
N ALA A 23 11.98 -6.20 -9.48
CA ALA A 23 13.05 -5.53 -8.76
C ALA A 23 12.52 -4.29 -8.01
N ASN A 24 11.70 -3.47 -8.68
CA ASN A 24 11.06 -2.30 -8.09
C ASN A 24 10.11 -2.68 -6.94
N GLU A 25 9.31 -3.74 -7.11
CA GLU A 25 8.41 -4.24 -6.07
C GLU A 25 9.18 -4.70 -4.82
N ARG A 26 10.27 -5.48 -5.00
CA ARG A 26 11.12 -5.92 -3.89
C ARG A 26 11.78 -4.75 -3.16
N ARG A 27 12.20 -3.73 -3.89
CA ARG A 27 12.77 -2.51 -3.31
C ARG A 27 11.72 -1.80 -2.46
N HIS A 28 10.52 -1.60 -2.99
CA HIS A 28 9.43 -0.94 -2.27
C HIS A 28 9.01 -1.71 -1.00
N TYR A 29 8.98 -3.06 -1.04
CA TYR A 29 8.71 -3.85 0.16
C TYR A 29 9.79 -3.71 1.23
N ARG A 30 11.07 -3.57 0.85
CA ARG A 30 12.16 -3.31 1.81
C ARG A 30 12.00 -1.94 2.44
N GLU A 31 11.79 -0.91 1.63
CA GLU A 31 11.58 0.46 2.11
C GLU A 31 10.37 0.54 3.07
N LEU A 32 9.30 -0.20 2.79
CA LEU A 32 8.15 -0.28 3.67
C LEU A 32 8.47 -1.01 4.98
N ALA A 33 9.19 -2.12 4.93
CA ALA A 33 9.60 -2.86 6.13
C ALA A 33 10.56 -2.03 6.99
N ASP A 34 11.51 -1.31 6.39
CA ASP A 34 12.42 -0.41 7.10
C ASP A 34 11.65 0.75 7.77
N ALA A 35 10.63 1.28 7.09
CA ALA A 35 9.77 2.33 7.66
C ALA A 35 8.90 1.81 8.80
N GLU A 36 8.37 0.59 8.70
CA GLU A 36 7.62 -0.07 9.78
C GLU A 36 8.49 -0.30 11.02
N GLU A 37 9.72 -0.79 10.82
CA GLU A 37 10.67 -1.01 11.91
C GLU A 37 11.08 0.32 12.56
N ALA A 38 11.33 1.35 11.76
CA ALA A 38 11.64 2.68 12.28
C ALA A 38 10.51 3.29 13.12
N LEU A 39 9.27 2.87 12.89
CA LEU A 39 8.06 3.37 13.57
C LEU A 39 7.47 2.35 14.58
N ARG A 40 8.23 1.33 14.96
CA ARG A 40 7.72 0.28 15.86
C ARG A 40 7.41 0.78 17.29
N ASP A 41 8.04 1.87 17.70
CA ASP A 41 7.83 2.54 18.98
C ASP A 41 6.46 3.23 19.09
N ILE A 42 5.79 3.51 17.94
CA ILE A 42 4.44 4.06 17.94
C ILE A 42 3.43 2.91 17.97
N SER A 43 2.76 2.78 19.12
CA SER A 43 1.71 1.78 19.31
C SER A 43 0.45 2.15 18.54
N VAL A 44 -0.17 1.17 17.87
CA VAL A 44 -1.42 1.33 17.11
C VAL A 44 -2.48 0.38 17.66
N SER A 45 -3.66 0.88 17.95
CA SER A 45 -4.76 0.10 18.52
C SER A 45 -6.12 0.52 17.95
N ASN A 46 -7.01 -0.46 17.72
CA ASN A 46 -8.42 -0.20 17.39
C ASN A 46 -9.25 0.17 18.64
N GLY A 47 -8.70 -0.06 19.83
CA GLY A 47 -9.34 0.20 21.09
C GLY A 47 -9.29 1.68 21.49
N ARG A 48 -9.89 1.96 22.65
CA ARG A 48 -9.77 3.24 23.31
C ARG A 48 -8.36 3.42 23.88
N ALA A 49 -8.05 4.64 24.33
CA ALA A 49 -6.78 4.93 24.99
C ALA A 49 -6.48 3.89 26.11
N PRO A 50 -5.21 3.45 26.25
CA PRO A 50 -4.83 2.57 27.34
C PRO A 50 -5.22 3.22 28.67
N GLY A 51 -5.64 2.43 29.67
CA GLY A 51 -6.41 2.77 30.87
C GLY A 51 -5.98 3.93 31.78
N GLU A 52 -4.93 4.66 31.43
CA GLU A 52 -4.49 5.89 32.08
C GLU A 52 -4.96 7.12 31.30
N ALA A 53 -6.27 7.39 31.31
CA ALA A 53 -6.85 8.53 30.58
C ALA A 53 -6.23 9.90 30.94
N GLY A 54 -5.59 10.02 32.11
CA GLY A 54 -4.89 11.23 32.57
C GLY A 54 -3.45 11.38 32.07
N ALA A 55 -2.83 10.34 31.49
CA ALA A 55 -1.43 10.33 31.09
C ALA A 55 -1.16 11.06 29.76
N PHE A 56 -2.20 11.41 29.01
CA PHE A 56 -2.08 12.04 27.71
C PHE A 56 -2.62 13.48 27.71
N SER A 57 -1.99 14.36 26.96
CA SER A 57 -2.35 15.79 26.86
C SER A 57 -3.56 16.06 25.96
N GLY A 58 -4.04 15.06 25.24
CA GLY A 58 -5.14 15.15 24.30
C GLY A 58 -4.94 14.20 23.13
N GLY A 59 -5.92 14.16 22.23
CA GLY A 59 -5.87 13.39 21.00
C GLY A 59 -5.99 14.29 19.76
N THR A 60 -5.10 14.12 18.79
CA THR A 60 -5.14 14.80 17.50
C THR A 60 -5.43 13.78 16.41
N LEU A 61 -6.35 14.09 15.49
CA LEU A 61 -6.60 13.24 14.33
C LEU A 61 -5.35 13.18 13.45
N VAL A 62 -4.92 11.98 13.13
CA VAL A 62 -3.86 11.71 12.14
C VAL A 62 -4.38 10.82 11.03
N VAL A 63 -3.94 11.08 9.82
CA VAL A 63 -4.41 10.40 8.62
C VAL A 63 -3.19 10.00 7.77
N GLY A 64 -3.21 8.79 7.26
CA GLY A 64 -2.29 8.34 6.22
C GLY A 64 -3.09 7.80 5.05
N SER A 65 -2.84 8.30 3.84
CA SER A 65 -3.49 7.81 2.64
C SER A 65 -2.48 7.43 1.57
N VAL A 66 -2.84 6.44 0.75
CA VAL A 66 -2.07 6.00 -0.40
C VAL A 66 -3.00 5.54 -1.51
N VAL A 67 -2.69 5.91 -2.73
CA VAL A 67 -3.36 5.38 -3.93
C VAL A 67 -2.42 4.38 -4.58
N ILE A 68 -2.92 3.16 -4.81
CA ILE A 68 -2.21 2.12 -5.53
C ILE A 68 -2.93 1.88 -6.84
N ALA A 69 -2.25 2.11 -7.95
CA ALA A 69 -2.72 1.79 -9.29
C ALA A 69 -2.09 0.48 -9.76
N GLU A 70 -2.87 -0.32 -10.47
CA GLU A 70 -2.37 -1.55 -11.09
C GLU A 70 -1.47 -1.21 -12.29
N ASP A 71 -0.26 -1.76 -12.30
CA ASP A 71 0.70 -1.56 -13.36
C ASP A 71 0.25 -2.35 -14.63
N PHE A 72 0.28 -1.69 -15.79
CA PHE A 72 -0.12 -2.29 -17.07
C PHE A 72 0.57 -3.63 -17.33
N PHE A 73 1.86 -3.75 -17.04
CA PHE A 73 2.62 -4.99 -17.21
C PHE A 73 2.16 -6.11 -16.28
N LYS A 74 1.73 -5.78 -15.06
CA LYS A 74 1.16 -6.78 -14.13
C LYS A 74 -0.19 -7.29 -14.65
N ARG A 75 -0.99 -6.44 -15.31
CA ARG A 75 -2.26 -6.81 -15.91
C ARG A 75 -2.08 -7.77 -17.09
N VAL A 76 -1.12 -7.50 -17.97
CA VAL A 76 -0.78 -8.40 -19.09
C VAL A 76 -0.28 -9.74 -18.57
N ALA A 77 0.60 -9.74 -17.56
CA ALA A 77 1.10 -10.95 -16.94
C ALA A 77 -0.02 -11.73 -16.18
N ALA A 78 -0.95 -11.03 -15.55
CA ALA A 78 -2.10 -11.62 -14.88
C ALA A 78 -3.09 -12.21 -15.88
N SER A 79 -3.35 -11.56 -17.02
CA SER A 79 -4.16 -12.09 -18.12
C SER A 79 -3.58 -13.38 -18.70
N LEU A 80 -2.28 -13.43 -18.91
CA LEU A 80 -1.60 -14.65 -19.36
C LEU A 80 -1.65 -15.77 -18.30
N LYS A 81 -1.57 -15.41 -17.03
CA LYS A 81 -1.65 -16.35 -15.90
C LYS A 81 -3.07 -16.82 -15.61
N SER A 82 -4.09 -16.03 -15.91
CA SER A 82 -5.51 -16.41 -15.73
C SER A 82 -5.92 -17.57 -16.64
N LEU A 83 -5.23 -17.74 -17.77
CA LEU A 83 -5.39 -18.91 -18.63
C LEU A 83 -4.93 -20.23 -17.97
N VAL A 84 -4.12 -20.13 -16.90
CA VAL A 84 -3.56 -21.30 -16.17
C VAL A 84 -4.12 -21.41 -14.74
N GLY A 85 -4.94 -20.45 -14.28
CA GLY A 85 -5.53 -20.38 -12.93
C GLY A 85 -4.58 -19.79 -11.88
N GLY A 86 -4.96 -18.73 -11.17
CA GLY A 86 -4.17 -18.17 -10.07
C GLY A 86 -4.28 -16.67 -9.78
N ASN A 87 -5.40 -16.04 -10.05
CA ASN A 87 -5.52 -14.56 -10.02
C ASN A 87 -5.74 -13.92 -8.64
N LEU A 88 -6.11 -14.68 -7.61
CA LEU A 88 -6.49 -14.12 -6.30
C LEU A 88 -5.30 -13.58 -5.49
N ARG A 89 -4.17 -14.28 -5.50
CA ARG A 89 -3.00 -13.94 -4.65
C ARG A 89 -2.34 -12.59 -5.00
N ALA A 90 -2.32 -12.22 -6.28
CA ALA A 90 -1.71 -10.95 -6.69
C ALA A 90 -2.52 -9.75 -6.17
N TYR A 91 -3.84 -9.90 -6.12
CA TYR A 91 -4.76 -8.90 -5.62
C TYR A 91 -4.66 -8.73 -4.10
N GLU A 92 -4.63 -9.83 -3.36
CA GLU A 92 -4.43 -9.82 -1.90
C GLU A 92 -3.13 -9.12 -1.50
N THR A 93 -2.03 -9.40 -2.22
CA THR A 93 -0.73 -8.78 -1.97
C THR A 93 -0.76 -7.27 -2.18
N LEU A 94 -1.51 -6.79 -3.19
CA LEU A 94 -1.65 -5.37 -3.50
C LEU A 94 -2.48 -4.65 -2.43
N LEU A 95 -3.58 -5.26 -1.98
CA LEU A 95 -4.42 -4.74 -0.90
C LEU A 95 -3.65 -4.66 0.42
N GLU A 96 -2.89 -5.71 0.74
CA GLU A 96 -2.10 -5.76 1.97
C GLU A 96 -1.01 -4.67 1.97
N ARG A 97 -0.31 -4.47 0.85
CA ARG A 97 0.66 -3.40 0.69
C ARG A 97 0.03 -2.02 0.91
N GLY A 98 -1.14 -1.77 0.31
CA GLY A 98 -1.85 -0.49 0.46
C GLY A 98 -2.20 -0.19 1.90
N ARG A 99 -2.73 -1.17 2.62
CA ARG A 99 -3.05 -1.03 4.05
C ARG A 99 -1.83 -0.73 4.90
N ARG A 100 -0.74 -1.47 4.70
CA ARG A 100 0.51 -1.28 5.44
C ARG A 100 1.09 0.10 5.19
N GLU A 101 1.13 0.56 3.95
CA GLU A 101 1.65 1.88 3.61
C GLU A 101 0.80 3.01 4.18
N ALA A 102 -0.53 2.90 4.16
CA ALA A 102 -1.42 3.88 4.78
C ALA A 102 -1.17 3.97 6.31
N ILE A 103 -0.97 2.83 6.98
CA ILE A 103 -0.63 2.80 8.42
C ILE A 103 0.72 3.45 8.68
N VAL A 104 1.74 3.18 7.85
CA VAL A 104 3.06 3.80 7.97
C VAL A 104 2.97 5.32 7.86
N ARG A 105 2.23 5.83 6.87
CA ARG A 105 2.03 7.28 6.69
C ARG A 105 1.30 7.91 7.88
N MET A 106 0.27 7.24 8.41
CA MET A 106 -0.43 7.67 9.63
C MET A 106 0.52 7.72 10.84
N LYS A 107 1.37 6.70 11.02
CA LYS A 107 2.39 6.69 12.09
C LYS A 107 3.43 7.79 11.91
N GLN A 108 3.86 8.08 10.67
CA GLN A 108 4.78 9.19 10.38
C GLN A 108 4.17 10.53 10.78
N GLU A 109 2.88 10.73 10.54
CA GLU A 109 2.15 11.91 10.98
C GLU A 109 2.10 11.99 12.52
N ALA A 110 1.77 10.88 13.17
CA ALA A 110 1.76 10.79 14.64
C ALA A 110 3.15 11.11 15.24
N ARG A 111 4.24 10.63 14.61
CA ARG A 111 5.61 10.94 15.02
C ARG A 111 5.93 12.43 14.93
N ARG A 112 5.46 13.11 13.87
CA ARG A 112 5.65 14.57 13.72
C ARG A 112 5.00 15.37 14.86
N LEU A 113 3.92 14.83 15.42
CA LEU A 113 3.22 15.41 16.57
C LEU A 113 3.84 14.99 17.92
N GLY A 114 4.89 14.17 17.93
CA GLY A 114 5.49 13.63 19.15
C GLY A 114 4.61 12.59 19.86
N ALA A 115 3.64 12.01 19.15
CA ALA A 115 2.76 10.99 19.71
C ALA A 115 3.46 9.64 19.83
N THR A 116 3.14 8.91 20.88
CA THR A 116 3.62 7.54 21.15
C THR A 116 2.55 6.48 20.91
N HIS A 117 1.29 6.88 20.81
CA HIS A 117 0.15 5.99 20.62
C HIS A 117 -0.82 6.57 19.58
N VAL A 118 -1.36 5.70 18.74
CA VAL A 118 -2.51 6.03 17.87
C VAL A 118 -3.62 5.05 18.22
N VAL A 119 -4.76 5.58 18.64
CA VAL A 119 -5.91 4.79 19.11
C VAL A 119 -7.13 5.00 18.23
N ASN A 120 -8.12 4.12 18.37
CA ASN A 120 -9.34 4.12 17.57
C ASN A 120 -9.04 4.15 16.05
N VAL A 121 -8.05 3.34 15.65
CA VAL A 121 -7.61 3.29 14.27
C VAL A 121 -8.67 2.65 13.39
N ARG A 122 -8.94 3.29 12.26
CA ARG A 122 -9.83 2.81 11.20
C ARG A 122 -9.07 2.73 9.90
N LEU A 123 -9.47 1.75 9.08
CA LEU A 123 -8.94 1.53 7.74
C LEU A 123 -10.12 1.57 6.78
N GLU A 124 -10.05 2.45 5.79
CA GLU A 124 -11.02 2.57 4.72
C GLU A 124 -10.33 2.25 3.39
N THR A 125 -11.10 1.67 2.48
CA THR A 125 -10.61 1.36 1.12
C THR A 125 -11.66 1.83 0.13
N ALA A 126 -11.27 2.72 -0.77
CA ALA A 126 -12.10 3.16 -1.88
C ALA A 126 -11.55 2.61 -3.20
N SER A 127 -12.41 2.05 -4.02
CA SER A 127 -12.05 1.65 -5.39
C SER A 127 -12.26 2.85 -6.31
N LEU A 128 -11.20 3.25 -7.00
CA LEU A 128 -11.19 4.36 -7.96
C LEU A 128 -11.14 3.78 -9.38
N SER A 129 -12.09 2.93 -9.74
CA SER A 129 -12.20 2.47 -11.13
C SER A 129 -13.07 3.43 -11.93
N GLU A 130 -12.48 4.38 -12.64
CA GLU A 130 -13.19 5.21 -13.60
C GLU A 130 -13.09 4.63 -15.00
N ASP A 131 -14.26 4.35 -15.56
CA ASP A 131 -14.46 3.92 -16.94
C ASP A 131 -14.65 5.16 -17.85
N TRP A 132 -13.59 5.99 -17.99
CA TRP A 132 -13.74 7.27 -18.71
C TRP A 132 -13.47 7.19 -20.22
N SER A 133 -13.07 6.09 -20.81
CA SER A 133 -12.71 6.13 -22.24
C SER A 133 -12.90 4.84 -23.03
N GLY A 134 -13.78 3.93 -22.63
CA GLY A 134 -13.99 2.69 -23.40
C GLY A 134 -12.74 1.80 -23.56
N ARG A 135 -11.64 2.17 -22.88
CA ARG A 135 -10.46 1.33 -22.67
C ARG A 135 -10.61 0.63 -21.33
N GLN A 136 -10.14 -0.59 -21.23
CA GLN A 136 -10.27 -1.42 -20.04
C GLN A 136 -10.00 -0.62 -18.74
N PRO A 137 -10.90 -0.67 -17.75
CA PRO A 137 -10.79 0.14 -16.53
C PRO A 137 -9.46 -0.15 -15.83
N MET A 138 -8.72 0.92 -15.55
CA MET A 138 -7.50 0.82 -14.76
C MET A 138 -7.92 0.67 -13.29
N PHE A 139 -7.64 -0.49 -12.69
CA PHE A 139 -7.93 -0.68 -11.29
C PHE A 139 -6.98 0.19 -10.46
N SER A 140 -7.55 1.08 -9.69
CA SER A 140 -6.83 1.80 -8.63
C SER A 140 -7.65 1.75 -7.34
N ALA A 141 -6.96 1.63 -6.22
CA ALA A 141 -7.58 1.65 -4.90
C ALA A 141 -6.87 2.66 -4.01
N GLU A 142 -7.66 3.48 -3.34
CA GLU A 142 -7.18 4.33 -2.27
C GLU A 142 -7.36 3.61 -0.93
N PHE A 143 -6.33 3.67 -0.10
CA PHE A 143 -6.31 3.17 1.26
C PHE A 143 -6.11 4.34 2.21
N ILE A 144 -6.98 4.48 3.19
CA ILE A 144 -6.91 5.53 4.20
C ILE A 144 -6.84 4.87 5.57
N ALA A 145 -5.81 5.19 6.35
CA ALA A 145 -5.71 4.87 7.76
C ALA A 145 -5.87 6.16 8.56
N TYR A 146 -6.70 6.17 9.59
CA TYR A 146 -6.86 7.32 10.45
C TYR A 146 -7.10 6.90 11.89
N GLY A 147 -6.75 7.78 12.84
CA GLY A 147 -6.92 7.53 14.27
C GLY A 147 -6.57 8.76 15.11
N ALA A 148 -6.71 8.64 16.41
CA ALA A 148 -6.33 9.68 17.35
C ALA A 148 -4.92 9.43 17.88
N ALA A 149 -3.99 10.32 17.53
CA ALA A 149 -2.62 10.34 18.04
C ALA A 149 -2.59 10.95 19.44
N LEU A 150 -1.98 10.24 20.40
CA LEU A 150 -1.89 10.63 21.79
C LEU A 150 -0.46 11.01 22.14
N VAL A 151 -0.27 12.23 22.61
CA VAL A 151 1.00 12.72 23.14
C VAL A 151 1.00 12.55 24.65
N ARG A 152 2.05 11.89 25.16
CA ARG A 152 2.20 11.69 26.60
C ARG A 152 2.51 13.04 27.28
N LYS A 153 1.90 13.28 28.45
CA LYS A 153 2.27 14.42 29.27
C LYS A 153 3.71 14.28 29.75
N PRO A 154 4.47 15.38 29.83
CA PRO A 154 5.81 15.36 30.38
C PRO A 154 5.85 14.92 31.85
#